data_8d8fe2ff1cfe915438e15124fa57c35d
#
_entry.id   8d8fe2ff1cfe915438e15124fa57c35d
#
_cell.length_a   1.000
_cell.length_b   1.000
_cell.length_c   1.000
_cell.angle_alpha   90.00
_cell.angle_beta   90.00
_cell.angle_gamma   90.00
#
_symmetry.space_group_name_H-M   'P 1'
#
loop_
_entity.id
_entity.type
_entity.pdbx_description
1 polymer ?
#
loop_
_entity_poly.entity_id
_entity_poly.type
_entity_poly.pdbx_seq_one_letter_code
_entity_poly.pdbx_strand_id
1 'polypeptide(L)'
;MSELSEELSLKKENSFLSRLSNFARREKIEKIRGVYIWGGVGRGKSMLMDLFFANVNIHNKKRTHFHNFMAETHDLIHDIRKNDKIKNVPDHAAKLISQKAKLLCFDEMELRDIADAMVLNRLFKGLWKRGVTIVATSNRPPEKLYEKGLHRERVLPFIDDLNKNCEV
;
A
#
# COMPACT_ATOMS: atom_id res chain seq x y z
N MET A 1 9.97 -6.91 34.86
CA MET A 1 9.25 -7.43 33.68
C MET A 1 8.77 -6.31 32.75
N SER A 2 8.57 -5.07 33.20
CA SER A 2 8.16 -3.92 32.37
C SER A 2 9.28 -3.29 31.54
N GLU A 3 10.49 -3.19 32.07
CA GLU A 3 11.63 -2.56 31.38
C GLU A 3 12.09 -3.31 30.12
N LEU A 4 12.07 -4.65 30.15
CA LEU A 4 12.47 -5.45 28.97
C LEU A 4 11.46 -5.35 27.82
N SER A 5 10.20 -5.12 28.12
CA SER A 5 9.16 -4.94 27.08
C SER A 5 9.22 -3.55 26.43
N GLU A 6 9.62 -2.53 27.22
CA GLU A 6 9.86 -1.17 26.70
C GLU A 6 11.14 -1.09 25.87
N GLU A 7 12.24 -1.72 26.30
CA GLU A 7 13.48 -1.79 25.51
C GLU A 7 13.33 -2.54 24.18
N LEU A 8 12.55 -3.64 24.19
CA LEU A 8 12.24 -4.38 22.96
C LEU A 8 11.32 -3.60 22.03
N SER A 9 10.40 -2.81 22.58
CA SER A 9 9.54 -1.92 21.82
C SER A 9 10.34 -0.78 21.18
N LEU A 10 11.19 -0.11 21.97
CA LEU A 10 12.09 0.95 21.50
C LEU A 10 13.13 0.46 20.47
N LYS A 11 13.68 -0.76 20.62
CA LYS A 11 14.56 -1.37 19.63
C LYS A 11 13.84 -1.70 18.33
N LYS A 12 12.60 -2.17 18.39
CA LYS A 12 11.76 -2.40 17.19
C LYS A 12 11.41 -1.09 16.48
N GLU A 13 11.03 -0.05 17.21
CA GLU A 13 10.73 1.27 16.67
C GLU A 13 11.97 1.92 16.04
N ASN A 14 13.12 1.86 16.68
CA ASN A 14 14.37 2.39 16.14
C ASN A 14 14.86 1.61 14.90
N SER A 15 14.68 0.30 14.87
CA SER A 15 14.97 -0.53 13.67
C SER A 15 14.03 -0.19 12.53
N PHE A 16 12.77 0.05 12.81
CA PHE A 16 11.77 0.41 11.81
C PHE A 16 11.98 1.83 11.27
N LEU A 17 12.22 2.81 12.14
CA LEU A 17 12.55 4.19 11.74
C LEU A 17 13.85 4.28 10.95
N SER A 18 14.87 3.48 11.30
CA SER A 18 16.12 3.41 10.53
C SER A 18 15.91 2.82 9.14
N ARG A 19 15.03 1.84 8.99
CA ARG A 19 14.66 1.25 7.70
C ARG A 19 13.87 2.24 6.84
N LEU A 20 12.95 2.99 7.45
CA LEU A 20 12.22 4.07 6.77
C LEU A 20 13.15 5.23 6.37
N SER A 21 14.12 5.59 7.21
CA SER A 21 15.10 6.65 6.88
C SER A 21 16.06 6.22 5.77
N ASN A 22 16.46 4.95 5.73
CA ASN A 22 17.24 4.38 4.64
C ASN A 22 16.47 4.32 3.33
N PHE A 23 15.15 4.10 3.40
CA PHE A 23 14.25 4.21 2.27
C PHE A 23 14.22 5.63 1.69
N ALA A 24 14.18 6.65 2.54
CA ALA A 24 14.18 8.05 2.14
C ALA A 24 15.52 8.53 1.50
N ARG A 25 16.63 7.80 1.75
CA ARG A 25 17.98 8.16 1.26
C ARG A 25 18.40 7.50 -0.05
N ARG A 26 17.71 6.46 -0.53
CA ARG A 26 18.10 5.72 -1.73
C ARG A 26 17.54 6.35 -3.00
N GLU A 27 18.35 7.15 -3.68
CA GLU A 27 18.12 7.68 -5.04
C GLU A 27 18.47 6.67 -6.18
N LYS A 28 18.80 5.43 -5.90
CA LYS A 28 19.09 4.44 -6.95
C LYS A 28 17.90 3.52 -7.18
N ILE A 29 17.50 3.39 -8.43
CA ILE A 29 16.42 2.57 -8.98
C ILE A 29 16.69 1.05 -8.77
N GLU A 30 16.85 0.63 -7.55
CA GLU A 30 16.54 -0.73 -7.13
C GLU A 30 15.05 -0.76 -6.79
N LYS A 31 14.38 -1.84 -7.16
CA LYS A 31 12.95 -2.05 -6.89
C LYS A 31 12.70 -2.00 -5.38
N ILE A 32 12.43 -0.79 -4.90
CA ILE A 32 12.28 -0.53 -3.45
C ILE A 32 10.98 -1.20 -3.01
N ARG A 33 11.09 -2.16 -2.09
CA ARG A 33 9.93 -2.78 -1.47
C ARG A 33 9.17 -1.74 -0.66
N GLY A 34 7.85 -1.77 -0.75
CA GLY A 34 6.98 -1.00 0.12
C GLY A 34 6.98 -1.48 1.56
N VAL A 35 6.11 -0.92 2.38
CA VAL A 35 5.94 -1.33 3.78
C VAL A 35 4.46 -1.49 4.09
N TYR A 36 4.09 -2.59 4.74
CA TYR A 36 2.75 -2.84 5.24
C TYR A 36 2.78 -2.88 6.77
N ILE A 37 2.24 -1.82 7.38
CA ILE A 37 2.24 -1.62 8.83
C ILE A 37 0.89 -2.09 9.39
N TRP A 38 0.89 -3.12 10.22
CA TRP A 38 -0.36 -3.59 10.78
C TRP A 38 -0.32 -3.68 12.31
N GLY A 39 -1.51 -3.64 12.91
CA GLY A 39 -1.69 -3.76 14.36
C GLY A 39 -3.03 -3.18 14.81
N GLY A 40 -3.41 -3.45 16.04
CA GLY A 40 -4.67 -2.96 16.62
C GLY A 40 -4.82 -1.44 16.58
N VAL A 41 -6.04 -0.97 16.85
CA VAL A 41 -6.35 0.46 16.96
C VAL A 41 -5.53 1.10 18.10
N GLY A 42 -5.15 2.37 17.95
CA GLY A 42 -4.42 3.11 18.99
C GLY A 42 -2.92 2.77 19.12
N ARG A 43 -2.33 2.00 18.19
CA ARG A 43 -0.91 1.59 18.21
C ARG A 43 0.04 2.58 17.52
N GLY A 44 -0.39 3.81 17.24
CA GLY A 44 0.46 4.84 16.65
C GLY A 44 0.76 4.70 15.15
N LYS A 45 0.07 3.80 14.42
CA LYS A 45 0.29 3.61 12.97
C LYS A 45 0.15 4.89 12.16
N SER A 46 -0.88 5.70 12.45
CA SER A 46 -1.12 6.96 11.73
C SER A 46 -0.01 7.99 12.02
N MET A 47 0.45 8.07 13.28
CA MET A 47 1.56 8.94 13.66
C MET A 47 2.86 8.52 12.93
N LEU A 48 3.10 7.23 12.82
CA LEU A 48 4.26 6.70 12.10
C LEU A 48 4.19 7.02 10.61
N MET A 49 2.98 6.90 10.01
CA MET A 49 2.73 7.31 8.63
C MET A 49 2.91 8.82 8.45
N ASP A 50 2.47 9.65 9.41
CA ASP A 50 2.65 11.10 9.39
C ASP A 50 4.14 11.46 9.34
N LEU A 51 4.93 10.88 10.24
CA LEU A 51 6.38 11.10 10.31
C LEU A 51 7.08 10.63 9.02
N PHE A 52 6.73 9.46 8.52
CA PHE A 52 7.29 8.95 7.28
C PHE A 52 6.96 9.88 6.10
N PHE A 53 5.68 10.20 5.92
CA PHE A 53 5.22 11.00 4.78
C PHE A 53 5.79 12.42 4.81
N ALA A 54 5.96 13.02 6.00
CA ALA A 54 6.56 14.34 6.14
C ALA A 54 8.05 14.35 5.77
N ASN A 55 8.79 13.30 6.13
CA ASN A 55 10.26 13.27 6.01
C ASN A 55 10.78 12.60 4.73
N VAL A 56 9.96 11.84 4.00
CA VAL A 56 10.39 11.21 2.75
C VAL A 56 10.58 12.25 1.65
N ASN A 57 11.79 12.31 1.08
CA ASN A 57 12.14 13.25 0.02
C ASN A 57 11.77 12.70 -1.37
N ILE A 58 10.46 12.56 -1.61
CA ILE A 58 9.88 12.17 -2.90
C ILE A 58 8.85 13.23 -3.27
N HIS A 59 9.06 13.94 -4.39
CA HIS A 59 8.15 15.01 -4.81
C HIS A 59 6.78 14.47 -5.24
N ASN A 60 6.76 13.35 -5.98
CA ASN A 60 5.55 12.75 -6.50
C ASN A 60 5.03 11.69 -5.52
N LYS A 61 4.51 12.14 -4.37
CA LYS A 61 3.92 11.29 -3.34
C LYS A 61 2.46 11.66 -3.10
N LYS A 62 1.61 10.66 -2.85
CA LYS A 62 0.20 10.83 -2.49
C LYS A 62 -0.10 10.02 -1.24
N ARG A 63 -0.79 10.61 -0.28
CA ARG A 63 -1.39 9.93 0.87
C ARG A 63 -2.90 10.07 0.84
N THR A 64 -3.60 9.00 1.12
CA THR A 64 -5.06 8.97 1.13
C THR A 64 -5.57 7.79 1.93
N HIS A 65 -6.79 7.86 2.43
CA HIS A 65 -7.47 6.68 2.95
C HIS A 65 -7.71 5.67 1.82
N PHE A 66 -7.51 4.39 2.13
CA PHE A 66 -7.59 3.34 1.12
C PHE A 66 -8.95 3.29 0.40
N HIS A 67 -10.06 3.48 1.12
CA HIS A 67 -11.39 3.50 0.51
C HIS A 67 -11.60 4.68 -0.46
N ASN A 68 -11.04 5.86 -0.17
CA ASN A 68 -11.08 7.00 -1.07
C ASN A 68 -10.30 6.72 -2.35
N PHE A 69 -9.11 6.11 -2.22
CA PHE A 69 -8.33 5.67 -3.36
C PHE A 69 -9.09 4.67 -4.24
N MET A 70 -9.83 3.74 -3.63
CA MET A 70 -10.65 2.78 -4.39
C MET A 70 -11.78 3.47 -5.12
N ALA A 71 -12.49 4.40 -4.48
CA ALA A 71 -13.55 5.19 -5.13
C ALA A 71 -12.99 5.98 -6.34
N GLU A 72 -11.91 6.74 -6.16
CA GLU A 72 -11.23 7.44 -7.26
C GLU A 72 -10.78 6.47 -8.39
N THR A 73 -10.35 5.28 -8.02
CA THR A 73 -9.92 4.26 -8.98
C THR A 73 -11.10 3.70 -9.77
N HIS A 74 -12.24 3.47 -9.15
CA HIS A 74 -13.45 3.03 -9.84
C HIS A 74 -13.96 4.09 -10.81
N ASP A 75 -13.97 5.37 -10.43
CA ASP A 75 -14.31 6.48 -11.31
C ASP A 75 -13.36 6.55 -12.51
N LEU A 76 -12.06 6.46 -12.27
CA LEU A 76 -11.06 6.44 -13.33
C LEU A 76 -11.25 5.25 -14.28
N ILE A 77 -11.52 4.05 -13.75
CA ILE A 77 -11.79 2.85 -14.54
C ILE A 77 -13.06 3.03 -15.37
N HIS A 78 -14.11 3.61 -14.79
CA HIS A 78 -15.34 3.92 -15.50
C HIS A 78 -15.08 4.84 -16.68
N ASP A 79 -14.31 5.92 -16.48
CA ASP A 79 -13.97 6.86 -17.55
C ASP A 79 -13.10 6.23 -18.65
N ILE A 80 -12.12 5.39 -18.27
CA ILE A 80 -11.29 4.67 -19.23
C ILE A 80 -12.14 3.73 -20.10
N ARG A 81 -13.16 3.07 -19.53
CA ARG A 81 -14.06 2.15 -20.25
C ARG A 81 -14.90 2.81 -21.34
N LYS A 82 -15.09 4.13 -21.29
CA LYS A 82 -15.75 4.89 -22.37
C LYS A 82 -14.95 4.87 -23.68
N ASN A 83 -13.67 4.50 -23.60
CA ASN A 83 -12.80 4.37 -24.77
C ASN A 83 -12.60 2.88 -25.10
N ASP A 84 -13.34 2.39 -26.09
CA ASP A 84 -13.33 0.97 -26.51
C ASP A 84 -11.97 0.47 -27.05
N LYS A 85 -11.02 1.38 -27.34
CA LYS A 85 -9.67 1.01 -27.79
C LYS A 85 -8.79 0.47 -26.65
N ILE A 86 -9.16 0.69 -25.38
CA ILE A 86 -8.37 0.29 -24.23
C ILE A 86 -8.79 -1.10 -23.74
N LYS A 87 -8.01 -2.13 -24.10
CA LYS A 87 -8.32 -3.52 -23.76
C LYS A 87 -8.03 -3.89 -22.30
N ASN A 88 -6.96 -3.32 -21.69
CA ASN A 88 -6.55 -3.62 -20.31
C ASN A 88 -6.74 -2.39 -19.41
N VAL A 89 -7.97 -2.18 -18.99
CA VAL A 89 -8.39 -1.00 -18.23
C VAL A 89 -7.64 -0.86 -16.90
N PRO A 90 -7.48 -1.90 -16.04
CA PRO A 90 -6.73 -1.76 -14.78
C PRO A 90 -5.26 -1.42 -14.97
N ASP A 91 -4.60 -1.95 -16.00
CA ASP A 91 -3.20 -1.62 -16.30
C ASP A 91 -3.07 -0.18 -16.84
N HIS A 92 -4.04 0.28 -17.62
CA HIS A 92 -4.10 1.66 -18.09
C HIS A 92 -4.32 2.64 -16.91
N ALA A 93 -5.21 2.31 -15.98
CA ALA A 93 -5.38 3.07 -14.74
C ALA A 93 -4.09 3.14 -13.93
N ALA A 94 -3.40 2.00 -13.76
CA ALA A 94 -2.09 1.96 -13.11
C ALA A 94 -1.06 2.87 -13.81
N LYS A 95 -1.06 2.92 -15.14
CA LYS A 95 -0.20 3.84 -15.92
C LYS A 95 -0.51 5.30 -15.56
N LEU A 96 -1.75 5.70 -15.58
CA LEU A 96 -2.15 7.09 -15.28
C LEU A 96 -1.81 7.47 -13.83
N ILE A 97 -2.05 6.57 -12.88
CA ILE A 97 -1.71 6.80 -11.46
C ILE A 97 -0.19 6.90 -11.28
N SER A 98 0.59 6.03 -11.92
CA SER A 98 2.06 6.01 -11.81
C SER A 98 2.75 7.24 -12.40
N GLN A 99 2.09 7.98 -13.28
CA GLN A 99 2.54 9.26 -13.81
C GLN A 99 2.40 10.38 -12.78
N LYS A 100 1.40 10.28 -11.87
CA LYS A 100 1.10 11.29 -10.86
C LYS A 100 1.83 11.04 -9.54
N ALA A 101 2.07 9.77 -9.17
CA ALA A 101 2.70 9.41 -7.91
C ALA A 101 3.69 8.25 -8.06
N LYS A 102 4.87 8.39 -7.45
CA LYS A 102 5.89 7.34 -7.30
C LYS A 102 5.83 6.67 -5.92
N LEU A 103 5.22 7.34 -4.96
CA LEU A 103 4.94 6.81 -3.64
C LEU A 103 3.45 6.99 -3.34
N LEU A 104 2.79 5.89 -3.01
CA LEU A 104 1.41 5.86 -2.53
C LEU A 104 1.39 5.42 -1.07
N CYS A 105 0.83 6.26 -0.21
CA CYS A 105 0.64 5.96 1.20
C CYS A 105 -0.86 5.79 1.47
N PHE A 106 -1.23 4.64 2.02
CA PHE A 106 -2.61 4.30 2.32
C PHE A 106 -2.85 4.22 3.82
N ASP A 107 -3.79 5.01 4.30
CA ASP A 107 -4.33 4.83 5.64
C ASP A 107 -5.48 3.82 5.60
N GLU A 108 -5.52 2.94 6.62
CA GLU A 108 -6.59 1.99 6.86
C GLU A 108 -6.90 1.08 5.66
N MET A 109 -5.87 0.40 5.15
CA MET A 109 -6.06 -0.57 4.08
C MET A 109 -6.92 -1.74 4.55
N GLU A 110 -8.14 -1.78 4.04
CA GLU A 110 -9.14 -2.80 4.33
C GLU A 110 -9.88 -3.16 3.04
N LEU A 111 -10.04 -4.45 2.79
CA LEU A 111 -10.85 -4.96 1.68
C LEU A 111 -12.24 -5.30 2.19
N ARG A 112 -13.25 -4.63 1.66
CA ARG A 112 -14.66 -4.82 2.04
C ARG A 112 -15.46 -5.53 0.97
N ASP A 113 -15.07 -5.41 -0.30
CA ASP A 113 -15.77 -5.96 -1.44
C ASP A 113 -14.83 -6.80 -2.32
N ILE A 114 -15.39 -7.87 -2.91
CA ILE A 114 -14.69 -8.72 -3.87
C ILE A 114 -14.38 -7.97 -5.17
N ALA A 115 -15.23 -7.03 -5.57
CA ALA A 115 -15.01 -6.20 -6.75
C ALA A 115 -13.73 -5.36 -6.60
N ASP A 116 -13.51 -4.78 -5.42
CA ASP A 116 -12.28 -4.06 -5.07
C ASP A 116 -11.06 -4.99 -5.19
N ALA A 117 -11.13 -6.18 -4.62
CA ALA A 117 -10.02 -7.14 -4.64
C ALA A 117 -9.62 -7.56 -6.06
N MET A 118 -10.59 -7.74 -6.96
CA MET A 118 -10.36 -8.11 -8.35
C MET A 118 -9.67 -6.98 -9.14
N VAL A 119 -10.08 -5.74 -8.91
CA VAL A 119 -9.45 -4.55 -9.50
C VAL A 119 -8.06 -4.34 -8.92
N LEU A 120 -7.92 -4.44 -7.60
CA LEU A 120 -6.68 -4.23 -6.86
C LEU A 120 -5.55 -5.10 -7.36
N ASN A 121 -5.77 -6.39 -7.52
CA ASN A 121 -4.72 -7.31 -7.95
C ASN A 121 -4.07 -6.86 -9.27
N ARG A 122 -4.87 -6.51 -10.28
CA ARG A 122 -4.37 -6.04 -11.58
C ARG A 122 -3.77 -4.64 -11.50
N LEU A 123 -4.41 -3.75 -10.76
CA LEU A 123 -3.97 -2.38 -10.57
C LEU A 123 -2.60 -2.32 -9.88
N PHE A 124 -2.45 -3.02 -8.73
CA PHE A 124 -1.22 -3.01 -7.96
C PHE A 124 -0.07 -3.68 -8.70
N LYS A 125 -0.31 -4.78 -9.41
CA LYS A 125 0.69 -5.36 -10.34
C LYS A 125 1.18 -4.32 -11.35
N GLY A 126 0.27 -3.55 -11.92
CA GLY A 126 0.59 -2.49 -12.86
C GLY A 126 1.39 -1.34 -12.22
N LEU A 127 1.08 -0.97 -10.98
CA LEU A 127 1.79 0.06 -10.22
C LEU A 127 3.21 -0.40 -9.87
N TRP A 128 3.37 -1.59 -9.28
CA TRP A 128 4.68 -2.16 -8.94
C TRP A 128 5.57 -2.36 -10.16
N LYS A 129 4.99 -2.79 -11.30
CA LYS A 129 5.72 -2.90 -12.57
C LYS A 129 6.29 -1.55 -13.03
N ARG A 130 5.64 -0.45 -12.67
CA ARG A 130 6.05 0.93 -13.03
C ARG A 130 6.89 1.62 -11.95
N GLY A 131 7.34 0.86 -10.96
CA GLY A 131 8.21 1.35 -9.89
C GLY A 131 7.49 2.23 -8.86
N VAL A 132 6.16 2.11 -8.73
CA VAL A 132 5.43 2.79 -7.65
C VAL A 132 5.65 2.00 -6.36
N THR A 133 6.09 2.70 -5.33
CA THR A 133 6.23 2.15 -3.99
C THR A 133 4.94 2.38 -3.19
N ILE A 134 4.55 1.37 -2.41
CA ILE A 134 3.33 1.41 -1.62
C ILE A 134 3.68 1.28 -0.14
N VAL A 135 3.19 2.21 0.67
CA VAL A 135 3.23 2.13 2.14
C VAL A 135 1.80 2.14 2.64
N ALA A 136 1.41 1.14 3.42
CA ALA A 136 0.05 1.01 3.89
C ALA A 136 -0.02 0.75 5.39
N THR A 137 -1.03 1.33 6.05
CA THR A 137 -1.41 0.96 7.41
C THR A 137 -2.68 0.12 7.38
N SER A 138 -2.79 -0.85 8.29
CA SER A 138 -3.99 -1.68 8.43
C SER A 138 -4.19 -2.11 9.89
N ASN A 139 -5.40 -2.50 10.22
CA ASN A 139 -5.72 -3.13 11.51
C ASN A 139 -5.53 -4.66 11.48
N ARG A 140 -5.25 -5.22 10.31
CA ARG A 140 -5.11 -6.66 10.08
C ARG A 140 -3.83 -6.98 9.33
N PRO A 141 -3.19 -8.14 9.59
CA PRO A 141 -2.09 -8.61 8.75
C PRO A 141 -2.61 -8.97 7.34
N PRO A 142 -1.72 -9.01 6.34
CA PRO A 142 -2.10 -9.33 4.95
C PRO A 142 -2.95 -10.59 4.82
N GLU A 143 -2.59 -11.66 5.55
CA GLU A 143 -3.28 -12.97 5.50
C GLU A 143 -4.73 -12.90 6.00
N LYS A 144 -5.08 -11.88 6.78
CA LYS A 144 -6.45 -11.63 7.29
C LYS A 144 -7.22 -10.59 6.49
N LEU A 145 -6.64 -10.05 5.43
CA LEU A 145 -7.38 -9.22 4.49
C LEU A 145 -8.51 -10.06 3.86
N TYR A 146 -9.73 -9.54 3.95
CA TYR A 146 -10.92 -10.20 3.39
C TYR A 146 -11.17 -11.62 3.93
N GLU A 147 -10.79 -11.92 5.19
CA GLU A 147 -10.82 -13.26 5.80
C GLU A 147 -12.20 -13.92 5.76
N LYS A 148 -13.28 -13.13 5.96
CA LYS A 148 -14.66 -13.61 5.98
C LYS A 148 -15.45 -13.30 4.70
N GLY A 149 -14.75 -12.85 3.65
CA GLY A 149 -15.38 -12.46 2.40
C GLY A 149 -15.72 -13.66 1.50
N LEU A 150 -16.77 -13.52 0.69
CA LEU A 150 -17.12 -14.49 -0.33
C LEU A 150 -16.04 -14.54 -1.42
N HIS A 151 -15.75 -15.76 -1.93
CA HIS A 151 -14.75 -15.96 -2.98
C HIS A 151 -13.34 -15.46 -2.59
N ARG A 152 -12.95 -15.68 -1.33
CA ARG A 152 -11.66 -15.25 -0.78
C ARG A 152 -10.46 -15.77 -1.60
N GLU A 153 -10.59 -16.91 -2.25
CA GLU A 153 -9.57 -17.48 -3.15
C GLU A 153 -9.12 -16.52 -4.25
N ARG A 154 -9.97 -15.58 -4.65
CA ARG A 154 -9.64 -14.54 -5.64
C ARG A 154 -8.77 -13.40 -5.08
N VAL A 155 -8.72 -13.27 -3.76
CA VAL A 155 -7.92 -12.27 -3.05
C VAL A 155 -6.51 -12.79 -2.76
N LEU A 156 -6.33 -14.10 -2.63
CA LEU A 156 -5.05 -14.72 -2.28
C LEU A 156 -3.89 -14.27 -3.19
N PRO A 157 -4.06 -14.21 -4.53
CA PRO A 157 -2.97 -13.72 -5.40
C PRO A 157 -2.56 -12.27 -5.11
N PHE A 158 -3.48 -11.42 -4.67
CA PHE A 158 -3.17 -10.06 -4.25
C PHE A 158 -2.36 -10.05 -2.93
N ILE A 159 -2.74 -10.88 -1.97
CA ILE A 159 -2.01 -11.04 -0.69
C ILE A 159 -0.58 -11.52 -0.95
N ASP A 160 -0.40 -12.51 -1.83
CA ASP A 160 0.91 -13.00 -2.22
C ASP A 160 1.78 -11.91 -2.86
N ASP A 161 1.19 -11.12 -3.76
CA ASP A 161 1.90 -10.01 -4.40
C ASP A 161 2.21 -8.88 -3.41
N LEU A 162 1.32 -8.62 -2.45
CA LEU A 162 1.55 -7.66 -1.38
C LEU A 162 2.77 -8.08 -0.53
N ASN A 163 2.82 -9.33 -0.09
CA ASN A 163 3.94 -9.88 0.69
C ASN A 163 5.26 -9.89 -0.09
N LYS A 164 5.23 -10.05 -1.42
CA LYS A 164 6.43 -9.98 -2.28
C LYS A 164 6.95 -8.54 -2.45
N ASN A 165 6.06 -7.57 -2.54
CA ASN A 165 6.40 -6.20 -2.87
C ASN A 165 6.44 -5.26 -1.65
N CYS A 166 5.95 -5.70 -0.49
CA CYS A 166 6.02 -4.97 0.77
C CYS A 166 6.73 -5.78 1.85
N GLU A 167 7.42 -5.08 2.73
CA GLU A 167 7.85 -5.61 4.03
C GLU A 167 6.70 -5.48 5.01
N VAL A 168 6.41 -6.55 5.78
CA VAL A 168 5.28 -6.62 6.71
C VAL A 168 5.78 -6.54 8.15
#